data_a2f50329c396ea804f569cb0faab35f4
#
_entry.id   a2f50329c396ea804f569cb0faab35f4
#
_cell.length_a   1.000
_cell.length_b   1.000
_cell.length_c   1.000
_cell.angle_alpha   90.00
_cell.angle_beta   90.00
_cell.angle_gamma   90.00
#
_symmetry.space_group_name_H-M   'P 1'
#
loop_
_entity.id
_entity.type
_entity.pdbx_description
1 polymer ?
#
loop_
_entity_poly.entity_id
_entity_poly.type
_entity_poly.pdbx_seq_one_letter_code
_entity_poly.pdbx_strand_id
1 'polypeptide(L)'
;AASDVYKRQMIDRINSRRRGHIVTIEDPIEFLHKHKQSIISQREIGIDTDSYADALRAALRQSPNVILLGEMRDNETMSIAMTAAETGQLVLSTLHTLGAVNTIDRIIDSFPTNQQHQIRMQLSMVLRAVVSQQLLPDIDGTLHPVFEVMTVNSAIRTMIREHKTHQIETVMQTSKGMQTMDTAIFRLLSEGIISEDTAVLYASNTEMMKKKLELCLLYTSPSLRD
;
A
#
# COMPACT_ATOMS: atom_id res chain seq x y z
N ALA A 1 2.02 12.38 9.37
CA ALA A 1 1.21 11.20 9.66
C ALA A 1 2.06 9.92 9.64
N ALA A 2 1.49 8.76 10.11
CA ALA A 2 2.26 7.51 10.20
C ALA A 2 2.78 7.03 8.83
N SER A 3 2.04 7.24 7.74
CA SER A 3 2.47 6.91 6.37
C SER A 3 3.74 7.63 5.94
N ASP A 4 3.98 8.85 6.40
CA ASP A 4 5.14 9.65 6.00
C ASP A 4 6.43 9.11 6.60
N VAL A 5 6.36 8.52 7.79
CA VAL A 5 7.49 7.84 8.42
C VAL A 5 7.96 6.67 7.58
N TYR A 6 7.05 5.85 7.06
CA TYR A 6 7.39 4.69 6.23
C TYR A 6 7.88 5.10 4.84
N LYS A 7 7.26 6.09 4.21
CA LYS A 7 7.75 6.67 2.95
C LYS A 7 9.19 7.13 3.09
N ARG A 8 9.47 7.91 4.14
CA ARG A 8 10.82 8.36 4.48
C ARG A 8 11.78 7.19 4.64
N GLN A 9 11.40 6.16 5.41
CA GLN A 9 12.25 4.98 5.64
C GLN A 9 12.55 4.21 4.36
N MET A 10 11.55 4.06 3.46
CA MET A 10 11.75 3.41 2.17
C MET A 10 12.75 4.19 1.31
N ILE A 11 12.57 5.52 1.18
CA ILE A 11 13.50 6.39 0.44
C ILE A 11 14.90 6.34 1.07
N ASP A 12 15.01 6.44 2.39
CA ASP A 12 16.30 6.40 3.07
C ASP A 12 17.02 5.06 2.87
N ARG A 13 16.29 3.94 2.90
CA ARG A 13 16.82 2.61 2.62
C ARG A 13 17.35 2.46 1.19
N ILE A 14 16.61 2.99 0.21
CA ILE A 14 17.03 3.00 -1.20
C ILE A 14 18.28 3.87 -1.35
N ASN A 15 18.23 5.10 -0.85
CA ASN A 15 19.32 6.07 -0.88
C ASN A 15 20.62 5.55 -0.23
N SER A 16 20.50 4.73 0.82
CA SER A 16 21.66 4.16 1.53
C SER A 16 22.26 2.95 0.82
N ARG A 17 21.56 2.33 -0.14
CA ARG A 17 21.95 1.04 -0.73
C ARG A 17 22.13 1.06 -2.24
N ARG A 18 21.59 2.04 -2.94
CA ARG A 18 21.62 2.12 -4.39
C ARG A 18 22.18 3.45 -4.86
N ARG A 19 22.99 3.39 -5.91
CA ARG A 19 23.42 4.58 -6.66
C ARG A 19 22.37 4.89 -7.70
N GLY A 20 21.95 6.15 -7.78
CA GLY A 20 20.96 6.59 -8.75
C GLY A 20 20.39 7.96 -8.44
N HIS A 21 19.34 8.32 -9.14
CA HIS A 21 18.61 9.56 -8.95
C HIS A 21 17.21 9.25 -8.39
N ILE A 22 16.89 9.82 -7.26
CA ILE A 22 15.58 9.74 -6.60
C ILE A 22 14.94 11.10 -6.72
N VAL A 23 13.73 11.17 -7.26
CA VAL A 23 12.92 12.39 -7.29
C VAL A 23 11.73 12.21 -6.37
N THR A 24 11.49 13.15 -5.47
CA THR A 24 10.26 13.20 -4.68
C THR A 24 9.42 14.41 -5.08
N ILE A 25 8.11 14.24 -5.12
CA ILE A 25 7.12 15.29 -5.41
C ILE A 25 6.09 15.21 -4.29
N GLU A 26 6.02 16.24 -3.46
CA GLU A 26 5.31 16.22 -2.18
C GLU A 26 4.48 17.49 -1.98
N ASP A 27 3.46 17.43 -1.13
CA ASP A 27 2.56 18.53 -0.80
C ASP A 27 2.13 18.46 0.68
N PRO A 28 2.89 19.08 1.60
CA PRO A 28 4.24 19.63 1.48
C PRO A 28 5.36 18.58 1.64
N ILE A 29 6.63 19.01 1.57
CA ILE A 29 7.78 18.17 1.94
C ILE A 29 7.82 18.02 3.47
N GLU A 30 7.57 16.80 3.96
CA GLU A 30 7.59 16.49 5.40
C GLU A 30 9.01 16.26 5.95
N PHE A 31 9.92 15.74 5.13
CA PHE A 31 11.30 15.42 5.52
C PHE A 31 12.30 15.77 4.45
N LEU A 32 13.36 16.48 4.83
CA LEU A 32 14.50 16.72 3.95
C LEU A 32 15.45 15.52 3.96
N HIS A 33 15.69 14.96 2.79
CA HIS A 33 16.62 13.87 2.59
C HIS A 33 18.02 14.37 2.26
N LYS A 34 19.03 13.81 2.92
CA LYS A 34 20.44 14.04 2.57
C LYS A 34 20.86 13.08 1.46
N HIS A 35 21.70 13.52 0.53
CA HIS A 35 22.36 12.62 -0.43
C HIS A 35 23.23 11.60 0.32
N LYS A 36 23.14 10.32 -0.09
CA LYS A 36 24.01 9.24 0.40
C LYS A 36 24.64 8.53 -0.80
N GLN A 37 24.13 7.36 -1.18
CA GLN A 37 24.53 6.66 -2.41
C GLN A 37 23.81 7.25 -3.64
N SER A 38 22.62 7.80 -3.46
CA SER A 38 21.83 8.41 -4.52
C SER A 38 21.82 9.94 -4.42
N ILE A 39 21.61 10.59 -5.55
CA ILE A 39 21.22 12.00 -5.60
C ILE A 39 19.71 12.07 -5.36
N ILE A 40 19.26 12.96 -4.47
CA ILE A 40 17.83 13.17 -4.21
C ILE A 40 17.46 14.58 -4.62
N SER A 41 16.43 14.69 -5.46
CA SER A 41 15.79 15.96 -5.84
C SER A 41 14.38 15.96 -5.27
N GLN A 42 14.10 16.86 -4.34
CA GLN A 42 12.77 17.02 -3.74
C GLN A 42 12.09 18.26 -4.34
N ARG A 43 10.81 18.16 -4.61
CA ARG A 43 9.96 19.22 -5.15
C ARG A 43 8.68 19.33 -4.36
N GLU A 44 8.33 20.54 -3.99
CA GLU A 44 7.11 20.87 -3.28
C GLU A 44 6.09 21.51 -4.23
N ILE A 45 4.84 21.02 -4.16
CA ILE A 45 3.72 21.61 -4.91
C ILE A 45 3.45 23.02 -4.35
N GLY A 46 3.22 23.95 -5.25
CA GLY A 46 2.98 25.37 -4.92
C GLY A 46 4.24 26.20 -4.64
N ILE A 47 5.42 25.57 -4.55
CA ILE A 47 6.73 26.23 -4.39
C ILE A 47 7.61 25.98 -5.61
N ASP A 48 7.91 24.73 -5.92
CA ASP A 48 8.81 24.33 -6.99
C ASP A 48 8.07 23.94 -8.28
N THR A 49 6.78 23.70 -8.20
CA THR A 49 5.94 23.22 -9.31
C THR A 49 4.46 23.49 -9.01
N ASP A 50 3.65 23.66 -10.07
CA ASP A 50 2.24 23.99 -9.93
C ASP A 50 1.36 22.75 -9.70
N SER A 51 1.80 21.56 -10.16
CA SER A 51 1.01 20.35 -10.06
C SER A 51 1.87 19.07 -10.00
N TYR A 52 1.28 17.99 -9.49
CA TYR A 52 1.88 16.65 -9.53
C TYR A 52 2.17 16.20 -10.97
N ALA A 53 1.23 16.43 -11.89
CA ALA A 53 1.36 16.04 -13.29
C ALA A 53 2.53 16.74 -13.98
N ASP A 54 2.67 18.04 -13.81
CA ASP A 54 3.76 18.81 -14.41
C ASP A 54 5.12 18.44 -13.82
N ALA A 55 5.17 18.32 -12.49
CA ALA A 55 6.39 17.89 -11.80
C ALA A 55 6.83 16.48 -12.28
N LEU A 56 5.88 15.56 -12.45
CA LEU A 56 6.16 14.19 -12.86
C LEU A 56 6.64 14.13 -14.31
N ARG A 57 5.98 14.88 -15.22
CA ARG A 57 6.45 15.03 -16.63
C ARG A 57 7.88 15.59 -16.71
N ALA A 58 8.18 16.58 -15.89
CA ALA A 58 9.52 17.16 -15.81
C ALA A 58 10.53 16.15 -15.22
N ALA A 59 10.14 15.41 -14.18
CA ALA A 59 10.97 14.39 -13.55
C ALA A 59 11.39 13.30 -14.54
N LEU A 60 10.49 12.82 -15.39
CA LEU A 60 10.77 11.78 -16.40
C LEU A 60 11.92 12.14 -17.34
N ARG A 61 12.15 13.44 -17.58
CA ARG A 61 13.25 13.93 -18.43
C ARG A 61 14.59 14.00 -17.69
N GLN A 62 14.62 13.72 -16.40
CA GLN A 62 15.81 13.78 -15.55
C GLN A 62 16.43 12.40 -15.29
N SER A 63 15.99 11.38 -16.03
CA SER A 63 16.45 10.00 -15.89
C SER A 63 16.39 9.48 -14.44
N PRO A 64 15.28 9.62 -13.73
CA PRO A 64 15.16 9.12 -12.37
C PRO A 64 15.14 7.60 -12.35
N ASN A 65 15.72 7.02 -11.31
CA ASN A 65 15.60 5.59 -11.02
C ASN A 65 14.41 5.30 -10.12
N VAL A 66 14.11 6.26 -9.22
CA VAL A 66 13.00 6.17 -8.26
C VAL A 66 12.25 7.49 -8.23
N ILE A 67 10.94 7.42 -8.24
CA ILE A 67 10.04 8.55 -8.10
C ILE A 67 9.14 8.30 -6.90
N LEU A 68 9.10 9.21 -5.94
CA LEU A 68 8.10 9.24 -4.89
C LEU A 68 7.08 10.34 -5.20
N LEU A 69 5.81 9.94 -5.31
CA LEU A 69 4.68 10.87 -5.32
C LEU A 69 4.05 10.86 -3.93
N GLY A 70 3.88 12.03 -3.33
CA GLY A 70 3.23 12.17 -2.02
C GLY A 70 1.89 11.45 -2.02
N GLU A 71 1.07 11.69 -3.05
CA GLU A 71 -0.19 11.01 -3.28
C GLU A 71 -0.62 11.09 -4.76
N MET A 72 -1.58 10.24 -5.14
CA MET A 72 -2.22 10.30 -6.46
C MET A 72 -3.73 10.55 -6.26
N ARG A 73 -4.20 11.75 -6.64
CA ARG A 73 -5.60 12.18 -6.49
C ARG A 73 -6.41 12.05 -7.76
N ASP A 74 -5.77 12.17 -8.91
CA ASP A 74 -6.41 12.30 -10.22
C ASP A 74 -5.87 11.26 -11.23
N ASN A 75 -6.66 11.01 -12.26
CA ASN A 75 -6.35 10.05 -13.31
C ASN A 75 -5.16 10.47 -14.19
N GLU A 76 -4.92 11.77 -14.35
CA GLU A 76 -3.79 12.27 -15.13
C GLU A 76 -2.46 11.92 -14.46
N THR A 77 -2.32 12.23 -13.15
CA THR A 77 -1.15 11.85 -12.35
C THR A 77 -0.96 10.33 -12.33
N MET A 78 -2.04 9.55 -12.15
CA MET A 78 -1.99 8.09 -12.19
C MET A 78 -1.51 7.55 -13.53
N SER A 79 -1.99 8.11 -14.65
CA SER A 79 -1.57 7.71 -16.00
C SER A 79 -0.08 7.94 -16.24
N ILE A 80 0.43 9.12 -15.85
CA ILE A 80 1.85 9.44 -16.00
C ILE A 80 2.71 8.55 -15.09
N ALA A 81 2.24 8.28 -13.86
CA ALA A 81 2.93 7.39 -12.92
C ALA A 81 3.03 5.95 -13.44
N MET A 82 1.95 5.42 -14.05
CA MET A 82 1.99 4.10 -14.70
C MET A 82 2.95 4.09 -15.89
N THR A 83 2.94 5.14 -16.72
CA THR A 83 3.89 5.28 -17.83
C THR A 83 5.35 5.31 -17.34
N ALA A 84 5.62 6.01 -16.24
CA ALA A 84 6.92 6.00 -15.58
C ALA A 84 7.34 4.58 -15.17
N ALA A 85 6.42 3.85 -14.55
CA ALA A 85 6.68 2.47 -14.13
C ALA A 85 6.91 1.52 -15.32
N GLU A 86 6.20 1.69 -16.44
CA GLU A 86 6.41 0.92 -17.68
C GLU A 86 7.77 1.19 -18.30
N THR A 87 8.29 2.41 -18.20
CA THR A 87 9.61 2.78 -18.71
C THR A 87 10.75 2.45 -17.75
N GLY A 88 10.46 1.79 -16.64
CA GLY A 88 11.45 1.15 -15.77
C GLY A 88 11.76 1.87 -14.47
N GLN A 89 11.12 3.01 -14.20
CA GLN A 89 11.27 3.68 -12.91
C GLN A 89 10.53 2.93 -11.78
N LEU A 90 11.11 2.90 -10.60
CA LEU A 90 10.37 2.51 -9.41
C LEU A 90 9.52 3.69 -8.93
N VAL A 91 8.21 3.56 -9.05
CA VAL A 91 7.27 4.59 -8.57
C VAL A 91 6.68 4.16 -7.23
N LEU A 92 6.80 5.03 -6.24
CA LEU A 92 6.19 4.90 -4.92
C LEU A 92 5.14 6.01 -4.76
N SER A 93 3.95 5.67 -4.30
CA SER A 93 2.90 6.66 -4.05
C SER A 93 1.93 6.18 -2.97
N THR A 94 1.06 7.09 -2.52
CA THR A 94 -0.02 6.76 -1.59
C THR A 94 -1.39 7.06 -2.19
N LEU A 95 -2.36 6.30 -1.72
CA LEU A 95 -3.79 6.51 -1.93
C LEU A 95 -4.52 6.40 -0.59
N HIS A 96 -5.62 7.13 -0.45
CA HIS A 96 -6.46 7.08 0.76
C HIS A 96 -7.50 5.97 0.64
N THR A 97 -7.02 4.72 0.64
CA THR A 97 -7.84 3.51 0.54
C THR A 97 -7.43 2.50 1.59
N LEU A 98 -8.36 1.67 2.05
CA LEU A 98 -8.10 0.54 2.92
C LEU A 98 -8.13 -0.75 2.11
N GLY A 99 -7.05 -1.54 2.22
CA GLY A 99 -6.91 -2.83 1.57
C GLY A 99 -6.40 -2.76 0.13
N ALA A 100 -5.70 -3.80 -0.27
CA ALA A 100 -5.07 -3.89 -1.58
C ALA A 100 -6.08 -3.98 -2.72
N VAL A 101 -7.18 -4.70 -2.53
CA VAL A 101 -8.26 -4.85 -3.52
C VAL A 101 -8.89 -3.49 -3.80
N ASN A 102 -9.32 -2.79 -2.75
CA ASN A 102 -9.94 -1.47 -2.90
C ASN A 102 -8.97 -0.45 -3.51
N THR A 103 -7.67 -0.56 -3.25
CA THR A 103 -6.64 0.29 -3.86
C THR A 103 -6.57 0.06 -5.37
N ILE A 104 -6.56 -1.19 -5.81
CA ILE A 104 -6.55 -1.57 -7.23
C ILE A 104 -7.81 -1.05 -7.93
N ASP A 105 -8.97 -1.34 -7.36
CA ASP A 105 -10.26 -0.92 -7.93
C ASP A 105 -10.37 0.61 -7.96
N ARG A 106 -9.92 1.32 -6.91
CA ARG A 106 -9.89 2.79 -6.88
C ARG A 106 -9.04 3.39 -7.99
N ILE A 107 -7.87 2.81 -8.29
CA ILE A 107 -7.04 3.27 -9.41
C ILE A 107 -7.81 3.10 -10.73
N ILE A 108 -8.39 1.94 -10.95
CA ILE A 108 -9.10 1.63 -12.20
C ILE A 108 -10.32 2.51 -12.36
N ASP A 109 -11.12 2.68 -11.31
CA ASP A 109 -12.38 3.42 -11.33
C ASP A 109 -12.19 4.95 -11.42
N SER A 110 -10.97 5.44 -11.18
CA SER A 110 -10.65 6.85 -11.43
C SER A 110 -10.64 7.21 -12.92
N PHE A 111 -10.59 6.21 -13.82
CA PHE A 111 -10.59 6.41 -15.27
C PHE A 111 -11.97 6.22 -15.88
N PRO A 112 -12.25 6.91 -17.01
CA PRO A 112 -13.48 6.68 -17.78
C PRO A 112 -13.68 5.21 -18.15
N THR A 113 -14.91 4.74 -18.16
CA THR A 113 -15.25 3.32 -18.37
C THR A 113 -14.63 2.72 -19.64
N ASN A 114 -14.56 3.50 -20.73
CA ASN A 114 -13.95 3.08 -21.99
C ASN A 114 -12.42 2.89 -21.91
N GLN A 115 -11.77 3.42 -20.90
CA GLN A 115 -10.31 3.28 -20.68
C GLN A 115 -9.97 2.20 -19.64
N GLN A 116 -10.91 1.82 -18.79
CA GLN A 116 -10.65 0.92 -17.65
C GLN A 116 -10.03 -0.43 -18.06
N HIS A 117 -10.42 -0.98 -19.22
CA HIS A 117 -9.81 -2.23 -19.69
C HIS A 117 -8.31 -2.06 -19.97
N GLN A 118 -7.91 -0.99 -20.63
CA GLN A 118 -6.51 -0.67 -20.90
C GLN A 118 -5.75 -0.43 -19.61
N ILE A 119 -6.34 0.29 -18.66
CA ILE A 119 -5.75 0.57 -17.35
C ILE A 119 -5.53 -0.72 -16.55
N ARG A 120 -6.48 -1.68 -16.57
CA ARG A 120 -6.29 -3.00 -15.94
C ARG A 120 -5.10 -3.74 -16.52
N MET A 121 -4.97 -3.75 -17.84
CA MET A 121 -3.82 -4.36 -18.51
C MET A 121 -2.51 -3.73 -18.05
N GLN A 122 -2.43 -2.41 -18.10
CA GLN A 122 -1.27 -1.62 -17.74
C GLN A 122 -0.90 -1.82 -16.25
N LEU A 123 -1.87 -1.63 -15.35
CA LEU A 123 -1.67 -1.81 -13.91
C LEU A 123 -1.22 -3.23 -13.56
N SER A 124 -1.78 -4.26 -14.22
CA SER A 124 -1.38 -5.66 -14.01
C SER A 124 0.10 -5.92 -14.33
N MET A 125 0.69 -5.15 -15.24
CA MET A 125 2.10 -5.28 -15.63
C MET A 125 3.03 -4.53 -14.70
N VAL A 126 2.63 -3.33 -14.24
CA VAL A 126 3.52 -2.43 -13.50
C VAL A 126 3.40 -2.55 -11.99
N LEU A 127 2.23 -2.90 -11.45
CA LEU A 127 2.03 -2.99 -10.00
C LEU A 127 2.94 -4.07 -9.40
N ARG A 128 3.66 -3.71 -8.33
CA ARG A 128 4.59 -4.61 -7.63
C ARG A 128 4.09 -5.03 -6.28
N ALA A 129 3.58 -4.10 -5.51
CA ALA A 129 3.06 -4.35 -4.17
C ALA A 129 2.05 -3.27 -3.77
N VAL A 130 1.17 -3.63 -2.84
CA VAL A 130 0.33 -2.68 -2.09
C VAL A 130 0.54 -2.98 -0.61
N VAL A 131 0.79 -1.93 0.16
CA VAL A 131 0.85 -1.99 1.62
C VAL A 131 -0.25 -1.07 2.14
N SER A 132 -1.22 -1.66 2.83
CA SER A 132 -2.29 -0.91 3.49
C SER A 132 -2.05 -0.88 4.98
N GLN A 133 -2.35 0.25 5.62
CA GLN A 133 -2.12 0.47 7.04
C GLN A 133 -3.42 0.90 7.73
N GLN A 134 -3.63 0.36 8.93
CA GLN A 134 -4.59 0.87 9.90
C GLN A 134 -3.89 1.17 11.22
N LEU A 135 -4.48 2.03 12.03
CA LEU A 135 -4.07 2.29 13.41
C LEU A 135 -5.18 1.78 14.32
N LEU A 136 -4.88 0.80 15.14
CA LEU A 136 -5.83 0.20 16.08
C LEU A 136 -5.48 0.63 17.51
N PRO A 137 -6.47 0.97 18.34
CA PRO A 137 -6.24 1.16 19.76
C PRO A 137 -5.86 -0.18 20.40
N ASP A 138 -4.76 -0.20 21.15
CA ASP A 138 -4.39 -1.31 22.02
C ASP A 138 -5.16 -1.27 23.34
N ILE A 139 -4.92 -2.25 24.21
CA ILE A 139 -5.58 -2.36 25.52
C ILE A 139 -5.25 -1.19 26.44
N ASP A 140 -4.15 -0.46 26.21
CA ASP A 140 -3.70 0.70 26.98
C ASP A 140 -4.18 2.02 26.37
N GLY A 141 -4.89 1.97 25.23
CA GLY A 141 -5.38 3.14 24.48
C GLY A 141 -4.35 3.79 23.55
N THR A 142 -3.16 3.18 23.39
CA THR A 142 -2.15 3.62 22.43
C THR A 142 -2.49 3.12 21.03
N LEU A 143 -2.16 3.90 20.01
CA LEU A 143 -2.41 3.48 18.61
C LEU A 143 -1.32 2.56 18.10
N HIS A 144 -1.71 1.36 17.72
CA HIS A 144 -0.83 0.32 17.18
C HIS A 144 -0.98 0.20 15.64
N PRO A 145 0.11 0.32 14.85
CA PRO A 145 0.03 0.20 13.41
C PRO A 145 -0.10 -1.26 12.99
N VAL A 146 -1.06 -1.53 12.11
CA VAL A 146 -1.34 -2.85 11.51
C VAL A 146 -1.25 -2.74 10.00
N PHE A 147 -0.69 -3.76 9.37
CA PHE A 147 -0.41 -3.73 7.95
C PHE A 147 -1.03 -4.93 7.22
N GLU A 148 -1.64 -4.63 6.09
CA GLU A 148 -1.87 -5.58 5.03
C GLU A 148 -0.73 -5.47 4.02
N VAL A 149 -0.20 -6.60 3.55
CA VAL A 149 0.90 -6.63 2.58
C VAL A 149 0.55 -7.57 1.44
N MET A 150 0.42 -7.01 0.25
CA MET A 150 0.23 -7.75 -0.98
C MET A 150 1.44 -7.54 -1.90
N THR A 151 2.01 -8.62 -2.41
CA THR A 151 2.98 -8.59 -3.50
C THR A 151 2.38 -9.20 -4.76
N VAL A 152 2.61 -8.57 -5.92
CA VAL A 152 1.96 -8.99 -7.16
C VAL A 152 2.69 -10.15 -7.80
N ASN A 153 2.11 -11.34 -7.71
CA ASN A 153 2.53 -12.56 -8.40
C ASN A 153 1.74 -12.77 -9.72
N SER A 154 2.00 -13.86 -10.44
CA SER A 154 1.32 -14.18 -11.71
C SER A 154 -0.20 -14.36 -11.56
N ALA A 155 -0.66 -14.95 -10.46
CA ALA A 155 -2.08 -15.14 -10.18
C ALA A 155 -2.79 -13.78 -9.97
N ILE A 156 -2.23 -12.91 -9.14
CA ILE A 156 -2.79 -11.57 -8.90
C ILE A 156 -2.79 -10.73 -10.18
N ARG A 157 -1.74 -10.80 -11.01
CA ARG A 157 -1.72 -10.14 -12.32
C ARG A 157 -2.89 -10.56 -13.21
N THR A 158 -3.15 -11.86 -13.26
CA THR A 158 -4.28 -12.40 -14.02
C THR A 158 -5.61 -11.92 -13.45
N MET A 159 -5.77 -11.91 -12.13
CA MET A 159 -7.00 -11.42 -11.48
C MET A 159 -7.27 -9.94 -11.76
N ILE A 160 -6.24 -9.08 -11.72
CA ILE A 160 -6.37 -7.66 -12.06
C ILE A 160 -6.85 -7.52 -13.51
N ARG A 161 -6.19 -8.23 -14.43
CA ARG A 161 -6.46 -8.19 -15.87
C ARG A 161 -7.87 -8.66 -16.22
N GLU A 162 -8.34 -9.73 -15.56
CA GLU A 162 -9.63 -10.37 -15.82
C GLU A 162 -10.80 -9.81 -14.99
N HIS A 163 -10.60 -8.69 -14.28
CA HIS A 163 -11.63 -8.11 -13.41
C HIS A 163 -12.11 -9.06 -12.29
N LYS A 164 -11.17 -9.82 -11.71
CA LYS A 164 -11.43 -10.77 -10.62
C LYS A 164 -10.73 -10.34 -9.32
N THR A 165 -10.65 -9.03 -9.09
CA THR A 165 -9.94 -8.44 -7.93
C THR A 165 -10.47 -8.96 -6.59
N HIS A 166 -11.77 -9.28 -6.51
CA HIS A 166 -12.41 -9.89 -5.33
C HIS A 166 -11.81 -11.25 -4.90
N GLN A 167 -11.07 -11.93 -5.78
CA GLN A 167 -10.42 -13.21 -5.47
C GLN A 167 -8.99 -13.04 -4.94
N ILE A 168 -8.43 -11.84 -4.97
CA ILE A 168 -7.05 -11.56 -4.57
C ILE A 168 -6.80 -11.92 -3.11
N GLU A 169 -7.76 -11.64 -2.22
CA GLU A 169 -7.63 -11.93 -0.80
C GLU A 169 -7.37 -13.42 -0.52
N THR A 170 -8.05 -14.32 -1.24
CA THR A 170 -7.83 -15.77 -1.13
C THR A 170 -6.39 -16.16 -1.50
N VAL A 171 -5.82 -15.52 -2.54
CA VAL A 171 -4.42 -15.74 -2.92
C VAL A 171 -3.48 -15.19 -1.86
N MET A 172 -3.78 -14.03 -1.28
CA MET A 172 -2.96 -13.46 -0.21
C MET A 172 -2.90 -14.36 1.02
N GLN A 173 -4.03 -14.95 1.43
CA GLN A 173 -4.12 -15.86 2.59
C GLN A 173 -3.24 -17.11 2.44
N THR A 174 -3.03 -17.58 1.22
CA THR A 174 -2.28 -18.82 0.93
C THR A 174 -0.84 -18.56 0.48
N SER A 175 -0.48 -17.30 0.19
CA SER A 175 0.83 -16.96 -0.38
C SER A 175 1.83 -16.57 0.70
N LYS A 176 3.00 -17.21 0.67
CA LYS A 176 4.09 -16.88 1.60
C LYS A 176 4.57 -15.44 1.36
N GLY A 177 4.72 -14.69 2.44
CA GLY A 177 5.21 -13.31 2.41
C GLY A 177 4.13 -12.26 2.13
N MET A 178 2.87 -12.67 1.98
CA MET A 178 1.71 -11.78 1.98
C MET A 178 0.97 -11.89 3.32
N GLN A 179 0.20 -10.85 3.65
CA GLN A 179 -0.57 -10.80 4.88
C GLN A 179 -1.84 -9.99 4.64
N THR A 180 -3.01 -10.56 4.92
CA THR A 180 -4.27 -9.81 4.91
C THR A 180 -4.41 -8.98 6.19
N MET A 181 -5.22 -7.93 6.14
CA MET A 181 -5.49 -7.09 7.31
C MET A 181 -6.06 -7.93 8.47
N ASP A 182 -7.03 -8.78 8.20
CA ASP A 182 -7.66 -9.64 9.21
C ASP A 182 -6.69 -10.62 9.85
N THR A 183 -5.72 -11.14 9.10
CA THR A 183 -4.67 -12.00 9.65
C THR A 183 -3.74 -11.21 10.59
N ALA A 184 -3.41 -9.97 10.22
CA ALA A 184 -2.58 -9.11 11.05
C ALA A 184 -3.30 -8.69 12.35
N ILE A 185 -4.59 -8.33 12.25
CA ILE A 185 -5.44 -8.00 13.40
C ILE A 185 -5.56 -9.20 14.35
N PHE A 186 -5.85 -10.38 13.80
CA PHE A 186 -5.98 -11.60 14.60
C PHE A 186 -4.68 -11.97 15.34
N ARG A 187 -3.52 -11.70 14.73
CA ARG A 187 -2.23 -11.88 15.40
C ARG A 187 -2.09 -10.97 16.62
N LEU A 188 -2.40 -9.66 16.48
CA LEU A 188 -2.33 -8.72 17.61
C LEU A 188 -3.28 -9.11 18.75
N LEU A 189 -4.45 -9.63 18.41
CA LEU A 189 -5.38 -10.17 19.40
C LEU A 189 -4.78 -11.39 20.11
N SER A 190 -4.18 -12.33 19.36
CA SER A 190 -3.55 -13.52 19.92
C SER A 190 -2.35 -13.23 20.82
N GLU A 191 -1.68 -12.10 20.55
CA GLU A 191 -0.58 -11.57 21.36
C GLU A 191 -1.08 -10.75 22.57
N GLY A 192 -2.41 -10.56 22.72
CA GLY A 192 -3.02 -9.81 23.81
C GLY A 192 -2.80 -8.28 23.73
N ILE A 193 -2.44 -7.78 22.55
CA ILE A 193 -2.16 -6.35 22.32
C ILE A 193 -3.46 -5.56 22.16
N ILE A 194 -4.47 -6.14 21.51
CA ILE A 194 -5.78 -5.52 21.29
C ILE A 194 -6.90 -6.38 21.90
N SER A 195 -8.05 -5.77 22.18
CA SER A 195 -9.24 -6.46 22.68
C SER A 195 -9.98 -7.19 21.53
N GLU A 196 -10.86 -8.15 21.91
CA GLU A 196 -11.76 -8.83 20.97
C GLU A 196 -12.68 -7.83 20.25
N ASP A 197 -13.23 -6.86 21.00
CA ASP A 197 -14.08 -5.80 20.43
C ASP A 197 -13.33 -4.98 19.39
N THR A 198 -12.08 -4.61 19.67
CA THR A 198 -11.22 -3.91 18.70
C THR A 198 -10.98 -4.79 17.46
N ALA A 199 -10.67 -6.06 17.64
CA ALA A 199 -10.43 -6.97 16.52
C ALA A 199 -11.67 -7.12 15.62
N VAL A 200 -12.85 -7.25 16.19
CA VAL A 200 -14.13 -7.35 15.46
C VAL A 200 -14.49 -6.05 14.76
N LEU A 201 -14.29 -4.89 15.43
CA LEU A 201 -14.61 -3.57 14.90
C LEU A 201 -13.76 -3.19 13.67
N TYR A 202 -12.47 -3.55 13.70
CA TYR A 202 -11.52 -3.15 12.65
C TYR A 202 -11.30 -4.22 11.57
N ALA A 203 -11.87 -5.43 11.74
CA ALA A 203 -11.77 -6.48 10.74
C ALA A 203 -12.48 -6.12 9.42
N SER A 204 -11.86 -6.47 8.30
CA SER A 204 -12.46 -6.34 6.97
C SER A 204 -13.64 -7.30 6.80
N ASN A 205 -13.57 -8.50 7.41
CA ASN A 205 -14.64 -9.49 7.46
C ASN A 205 -14.99 -9.81 8.91
N THR A 206 -15.93 -9.06 9.47
CA THR A 206 -16.41 -9.18 10.85
C THR A 206 -16.95 -10.58 11.18
N GLU A 207 -17.69 -11.20 10.26
CA GLU A 207 -18.25 -12.54 10.47
C GLU A 207 -17.17 -13.63 10.56
N MET A 208 -16.18 -13.55 9.68
CA MET A 208 -15.03 -14.45 9.73
C MET A 208 -14.19 -14.25 10.99
N MET A 209 -14.04 -13.00 11.43
CA MET A 209 -13.31 -12.68 12.66
C MET A 209 -14.01 -13.28 13.87
N LYS A 210 -15.34 -13.13 14.02
CA LYS A 210 -16.13 -13.73 15.10
C LYS A 210 -16.01 -15.25 15.11
N LYS A 211 -16.13 -15.90 13.95
CA LYS A 211 -15.95 -17.37 13.86
C LYS A 211 -14.57 -17.84 14.31
N LYS A 212 -13.51 -17.10 13.97
CA LYS A 212 -12.16 -17.41 14.45
C LYS A 212 -12.04 -17.28 15.96
N LEU A 213 -12.69 -16.27 16.57
CA LEU A 213 -12.74 -16.10 18.01
C LEU A 213 -13.44 -17.26 18.72
N GLU A 214 -14.61 -17.64 18.24
CA GLU A 214 -15.38 -18.79 18.78
C GLU A 214 -14.55 -20.09 18.74
N LEU A 215 -13.87 -20.36 17.62
CA LEU A 215 -12.99 -21.52 17.49
C LEU A 215 -11.83 -21.47 18.49
N CYS A 216 -11.20 -20.31 18.69
CA CYS A 216 -10.12 -20.17 19.67
C CYS A 216 -10.62 -20.45 21.11
N LEU A 217 -11.78 -19.94 21.48
CA LEU A 217 -12.37 -20.18 22.81
C LEU A 217 -12.68 -21.66 23.04
N LEU A 218 -13.12 -22.40 22.02
CA LEU A 218 -13.37 -23.83 22.10
C LEU A 218 -12.08 -24.65 22.32
N TYR A 219 -10.96 -24.22 21.76
CA TYR A 219 -9.67 -24.92 21.89
C TYR A 219 -8.87 -24.49 23.14
N THR A 220 -9.17 -23.34 23.74
CA THR A 220 -8.50 -22.83 24.95
C THR A 220 -9.27 -23.14 26.24
N SER A 221 -10.52 -23.60 26.17
CA SER A 221 -11.22 -24.13 27.32
C SER A 221 -10.55 -25.43 27.79
N PRO A 222 -10.02 -25.49 29.03
CA PRO A 222 -9.52 -26.77 29.56
C PRO A 222 -10.67 -27.77 29.53
N SER A 223 -10.49 -28.85 28.79
CA SER A 223 -11.46 -29.94 28.80
C SER A 223 -11.65 -30.42 30.23
N LEU A 224 -12.81 -30.21 30.80
CA LEU A 224 -13.29 -30.96 31.94
C LEU A 224 -13.35 -32.43 31.51
N ARG A 225 -12.25 -33.15 31.68
CA ARG A 225 -12.20 -34.59 31.74
C ARG A 225 -12.02 -34.92 33.20
N ASP A 226 -13.10 -35.14 33.87
CA ASP A 226 -13.23 -36.06 34.98
C ASP A 226 -13.69 -37.42 34.46
#